data_d6c1e637f1636821872becd550ac16ea
#
_entry.id   d6c1e637f1636821872becd550ac16ea
#
_cell.length_a   1.000
_cell.length_b   1.000
_cell.length_c   1.000
_cell.angle_alpha   90.00
_cell.angle_beta   90.00
_cell.angle_gamma   90.00
#
_symmetry.space_group_name_H-M   'P 1'
#
loop_
_entity.id
_entity.type
_entity.pdbx_description
1 polymer ?
#
loop_
_entity_poly.entity_id
_entity_poly.type
_entity_poly.pdbx_seq_one_letter_code
_entity_poly.pdbx_strand_id
1 'polypeptide(L)'
;MMSDIQKVLHQRGQDYGDFRAVAATAQTIKMCWYVNTNLQPYQREALDMIASKLGRIANGDPFHDDSWVDIAGYATLVVEQNQLARSRTK
;
A
#
# COMPACT_ATOMS: atom_id res chain seq x y z
N MET A 1 -22.14 -17.47 -16.74
CA MET A 1 -21.28 -16.36 -17.19
C MET A 1 -20.97 -15.42 -16.03
N MET A 2 -19.77 -14.95 -15.93
CA MET A 2 -19.41 -13.95 -14.93
C MET A 2 -19.94 -12.57 -15.33
N SER A 3 -20.45 -11.81 -14.35
CA SER A 3 -20.77 -10.40 -14.54
C SER A 3 -19.48 -9.61 -14.80
N ASP A 4 -19.62 -8.33 -15.20
CA ASP A 4 -18.45 -7.46 -15.41
C ASP A 4 -17.66 -7.28 -14.13
N ILE A 5 -18.34 -7.13 -12.97
CA ILE A 5 -17.68 -7.02 -11.67
C ILE A 5 -16.91 -8.32 -11.37
N GLN A 6 -17.51 -9.48 -11.61
CA GLN A 6 -16.84 -10.76 -11.36
C GLN A 6 -15.61 -10.94 -12.23
N LYS A 7 -15.66 -10.50 -13.50
CA LYS A 7 -14.48 -10.53 -14.39
C LYS A 7 -13.37 -9.66 -13.87
N VAL A 8 -13.68 -8.44 -13.43
CA VAL A 8 -12.69 -7.51 -12.86
C VAL A 8 -12.08 -8.12 -11.60
N LEU A 9 -12.88 -8.66 -10.70
CA LEU A 9 -12.38 -9.28 -9.46
C LEU A 9 -11.51 -10.50 -9.75
N HIS A 10 -11.87 -11.30 -10.75
CA HIS A 10 -11.07 -12.46 -11.15
C HIS A 10 -9.70 -12.03 -11.65
N GLN A 11 -9.64 -11.02 -12.52
CA GLN A 11 -8.37 -10.49 -13.04
C GLN A 11 -7.52 -9.90 -11.93
N ARG A 12 -8.14 -9.13 -11.02
CA ARG A 12 -7.42 -8.55 -9.88
C ARG A 12 -6.87 -9.62 -8.95
N GLY A 13 -7.60 -10.73 -8.78
CA GLY A 13 -7.11 -11.87 -8.01
C GLY A 13 -5.85 -12.50 -8.61
N GLN A 14 -5.78 -12.57 -9.94
CA GLN A 14 -4.59 -13.07 -10.63
C GLN A 14 -3.41 -12.10 -10.46
N ASP A 15 -3.65 -10.80 -10.57
CA ASP A 15 -2.58 -9.79 -10.49
C ASP A 15 -2.12 -9.55 -9.05
N TYR A 16 -3.05 -9.48 -8.10
CA TYR A 16 -2.78 -9.01 -6.73
C TYR A 16 -2.94 -10.10 -5.66
N GLY A 17 -3.45 -11.28 -6.03
CA GLY A 17 -3.67 -12.38 -5.12
C GLY A 17 -5.05 -12.38 -4.48
N ASP A 18 -5.29 -13.37 -3.63
CA ASP A 18 -6.55 -13.51 -2.90
C ASP A 18 -6.73 -12.35 -1.90
N PHE A 19 -7.87 -11.68 -1.97
CA PHE A 19 -8.13 -10.50 -1.13
C PHE A 19 -7.93 -10.78 0.35
N ARG A 20 -8.41 -11.93 0.84
CA ARG A 20 -8.31 -12.28 2.26
C ARG A 20 -6.84 -12.41 2.68
N ALA A 21 -6.01 -13.05 1.87
CA ALA A 21 -4.59 -13.21 2.13
C ALA A 21 -3.86 -11.87 2.05
N VAL A 22 -4.16 -11.05 1.05
CA VAL A 22 -3.62 -9.69 0.91
C VAL A 22 -3.94 -8.86 2.15
N ALA A 23 -5.20 -8.87 2.58
CA ALA A 23 -5.65 -8.12 3.75
C ALA A 23 -4.94 -8.59 5.03
N ALA A 24 -4.82 -9.91 5.22
CA ALA A 24 -4.14 -10.47 6.40
C ALA A 24 -2.67 -10.02 6.45
N THR A 25 -1.97 -10.09 5.32
CA THR A 25 -0.59 -9.64 5.22
C THR A 25 -0.47 -8.14 5.53
N ALA A 26 -1.32 -7.33 4.91
CA ALA A 26 -1.30 -5.88 5.11
C ALA A 26 -1.56 -5.51 6.57
N GLN A 27 -2.55 -6.14 7.22
CA GLN A 27 -2.86 -5.86 8.62
C GLN A 27 -1.72 -6.27 9.54
N THR A 28 -1.06 -7.39 9.26
CA THR A 28 0.11 -7.82 10.03
C THR A 28 1.23 -6.79 9.94
N ILE A 29 1.51 -6.29 8.74
CA ILE A 29 2.56 -5.27 8.53
C ILE A 29 2.20 -3.98 9.27
N LYS A 30 0.93 -3.54 9.18
CA LYS A 30 0.47 -2.31 9.82
C LYS A 30 0.62 -2.33 11.35
N MET A 31 0.65 -3.51 11.95
CA MET A 31 0.88 -3.63 13.39
C MET A 31 2.24 -3.08 13.82
N CYS A 32 3.22 -3.02 12.91
CA CYS A 32 4.55 -2.49 13.20
C CYS A 32 4.53 -1.02 13.64
N TRP A 33 3.51 -0.26 13.22
CA TRP A 33 3.40 1.15 13.58
C TRP A 33 2.05 1.53 14.19
N TYR A 34 1.27 0.53 14.58
CA TYR A 34 -0.08 0.77 15.11
C TYR A 34 -0.09 1.74 16.29
N VAL A 35 0.87 1.60 17.21
CA VAL A 35 0.95 2.42 18.41
C VAL A 35 1.99 3.54 18.33
N ASN A 36 2.61 3.75 17.16
CA ASN A 36 3.64 4.76 17.03
C ASN A 36 3.01 6.15 16.94
N THR A 37 3.27 6.99 17.94
CA THR A 37 2.73 8.35 18.03
C THR A 37 3.61 9.41 17.38
N ASN A 38 4.80 9.03 16.89
CA ASN A 38 5.73 9.96 16.25
C ASN A 38 5.43 10.18 14.76
N LEU A 39 4.59 9.31 14.18
CA LEU A 39 4.22 9.43 12.77
C LEU A 39 3.19 10.55 12.58
N GLN A 40 3.44 11.41 11.59
CA GLN A 40 2.44 12.35 11.14
C GLN A 40 1.34 11.63 10.37
N PRO A 41 0.10 12.18 10.30
CA PRO A 41 -0.99 11.52 9.58
C PRO A 41 -0.63 11.15 8.14
N TYR A 42 0.05 12.03 7.38
CA TYR A 42 0.41 11.72 6.01
C TYR A 42 1.45 10.59 5.90
N GLN A 43 2.36 10.50 6.88
CA GLN A 43 3.33 9.41 6.94
C GLN A 43 2.64 8.09 7.25
N ARG A 44 1.73 8.08 8.20
CA ARG A 44 0.95 6.88 8.58
C ARG A 44 0.10 6.39 7.41
N GLU A 45 -0.58 7.31 6.72
CA GLU A 45 -1.42 6.94 5.58
C GLU A 45 -0.58 6.33 4.46
N ALA A 46 0.57 6.94 4.15
CA ALA A 46 1.48 6.38 3.13
C ALA A 46 1.96 4.98 3.52
N LEU A 47 2.34 4.77 4.78
CA LEU A 47 2.74 3.45 5.26
C LEU A 47 1.60 2.44 5.16
N ASP A 48 0.37 2.85 5.50
CA ASP A 48 -0.80 1.97 5.38
C ASP A 48 -1.04 1.56 3.94
N MET A 49 -0.92 2.49 3.00
CA MET A 49 -1.09 2.20 1.57
C MET A 49 0.04 1.30 1.07
N ILE A 50 1.28 1.57 1.47
CA ILE A 50 2.43 0.74 1.12
C ILE A 50 2.25 -0.68 1.65
N ALA A 51 1.76 -0.84 2.88
CA ALA A 51 1.48 -2.15 3.45
C ALA A 51 0.48 -2.94 2.61
N SER A 52 -0.57 -2.29 2.12
CA SER A 52 -1.54 -2.93 1.24
C SER A 52 -0.90 -3.37 -0.07
N LYS A 53 -0.02 -2.56 -0.65
CA LYS A 53 0.71 -2.92 -1.88
C LYS A 53 1.67 -4.08 -1.64
N LEU A 54 2.35 -4.10 -0.49
CA LEU A 54 3.22 -5.22 -0.12
C LEU A 54 2.41 -6.51 0.00
N GLY A 55 1.20 -6.45 0.55
CA GLY A 55 0.30 -7.60 0.61
C GLY A 55 -0.03 -8.16 -0.77
N ARG A 56 -0.27 -7.27 -1.74
CA ARG A 56 -0.54 -7.66 -3.14
C ARG A 56 0.66 -8.32 -3.78
N ILE A 57 1.85 -7.77 -3.56
CA ILE A 57 3.09 -8.34 -4.12
C ILE A 57 3.34 -9.73 -3.52
N ALA A 58 3.20 -9.86 -2.21
CA ALA A 58 3.50 -11.10 -1.50
C ALA A 58 2.53 -12.24 -1.87
N ASN A 59 1.27 -11.92 -2.19
CA ASN A 59 0.22 -12.91 -2.41
C ASN A 59 -0.23 -13.02 -3.87
N GLY A 60 0.25 -12.16 -4.75
CA GLY A 60 -0.13 -12.13 -6.15
C GLY A 60 1.05 -12.31 -7.08
N ASP A 61 1.01 -11.64 -8.22
CA ASP A 61 2.08 -11.70 -9.22
C ASP A 61 3.14 -10.63 -8.90
N PRO A 62 4.35 -11.03 -8.43
CA PRO A 62 5.39 -10.06 -8.08
C PRO A 62 5.99 -9.34 -9.29
N PHE A 63 5.70 -9.80 -10.50
CA PHE A 63 6.16 -9.17 -11.73
C PHE A 63 5.15 -8.16 -12.29
N HIS A 64 3.98 -8.03 -11.65
CA HIS A 64 3.00 -7.01 -12.02
C HIS A 64 3.42 -5.68 -11.41
N ASP A 65 3.70 -4.69 -12.24
CA ASP A 65 4.41 -3.48 -11.83
C ASP A 65 3.58 -2.51 -10.99
N ASP A 66 2.26 -2.54 -11.09
CA ASP A 66 1.38 -1.52 -10.48
C ASP A 66 1.67 -1.28 -9.00
N SER A 67 1.80 -2.35 -8.22
CA SER A 67 2.02 -2.22 -6.77
C SER A 67 3.40 -1.63 -6.47
N TRP A 68 4.43 -2.02 -7.22
CA TRP A 68 5.77 -1.45 -7.05
C TRP A 68 5.79 0.03 -7.40
N VAL A 69 5.12 0.43 -8.49
CA VAL A 69 5.02 1.83 -8.90
C VAL A 69 4.29 2.65 -7.83
N ASP A 70 3.20 2.11 -7.29
CA ASP A 70 2.43 2.78 -6.24
C ASP A 70 3.27 2.99 -4.97
N ILE A 71 4.08 2.00 -4.58
CA ILE A 71 4.98 2.12 -3.43
C ILE A 71 5.96 3.28 -3.66
N ALA A 72 6.57 3.34 -4.83
CA ALA A 72 7.49 4.42 -5.19
C ALA A 72 6.79 5.78 -5.13
N GLY A 73 5.54 5.85 -5.61
CA GLY A 73 4.74 7.07 -5.58
C GLY A 73 4.45 7.56 -4.16
N TYR A 74 3.97 6.68 -3.29
CA TYR A 74 3.71 7.04 -1.89
C TYR A 74 4.98 7.46 -1.17
N ALA A 75 6.08 6.75 -1.38
CA ALA A 75 7.37 7.12 -0.78
C ALA A 75 7.82 8.52 -1.23
N THR A 76 7.67 8.82 -2.52
CA THR A 76 8.01 10.13 -3.07
C THR A 76 7.16 11.24 -2.45
N LEU A 77 5.84 11.00 -2.32
CA LEU A 77 4.93 11.97 -1.71
C LEU A 77 5.34 12.28 -0.26
N VAL A 78 5.76 11.27 0.49
CA VAL A 78 6.24 11.47 1.87
C VAL A 78 7.49 12.35 1.88
N VAL A 79 8.45 12.07 0.99
CA VAL A 79 9.68 12.87 0.91
C VAL A 79 9.34 14.33 0.64
N GLU A 80 8.44 14.60 -0.30
CA GLU A 80 8.01 15.96 -0.62
C GLU A 80 7.40 16.66 0.60
N GLN A 81 6.49 15.99 1.33
CA GLN A 81 5.85 16.56 2.52
C GLN A 81 6.85 16.76 3.66
N ASN A 82 7.79 15.84 3.84
CA ASN A 82 8.85 15.98 4.84
C ASN A 82 9.71 17.21 4.56
N GLN A 83 10.03 17.46 3.29
CA GLN A 83 10.81 18.65 2.89
C GLN A 83 10.04 19.93 3.19
N LEU A 84 8.74 19.97 2.89
CA LEU A 84 7.90 21.13 3.21
C LEU A 84 7.83 21.37 4.71
N ALA A 85 7.69 20.33 5.51
CA ALA A 85 7.62 20.43 6.97
C ALA A 85 8.93 21.01 7.54
N ARG A 86 10.07 20.53 7.04
CA ARG A 86 11.39 21.05 7.46
C ARG A 86 11.59 22.51 7.06
N SER A 87 11.12 22.91 5.90
CA SER A 87 11.19 24.31 5.43
C SER A 87 10.38 25.24 6.32
N ARG A 88 9.22 24.78 6.84
CA ARG A 88 8.35 25.60 7.69
C ARG A 88 8.87 25.80 9.10
N THR A 89 9.78 24.95 9.55
CA THR A 89 10.30 25.01 10.93
C THR A 89 11.58 25.83 11.04
N LYS A 90 12.08 26.36 9.96
CA LYS A 90 13.27 27.25 9.95
C LYS A 90 12.91 28.68 10.25
#